data_f20165a2843efc690f358802896b1f3e
#
_entry.id   f20165a2843efc690f358802896b1f3e
#
_cell.length_a   1.000
_cell.length_b   1.000
_cell.length_c   1.000
_cell.angle_alpha   90.00
_cell.angle_beta   90.00
_cell.angle_gamma   90.00
#
_symmetry.space_group_name_H-M   'P 1'
#
loop_
_entity.id
_entity.type
_entity.pdbx_description
1 polymer ?
#
loop_
_entity_poly.entity_id
_entity_poly.type
_entity_poly.pdbx_seq_one_letter_code
_entity_poly.pdbx_strand_id
1 'polypeptide(L)'
;MNKICLGLDLEPGTRLFNYYKVIDETKDLVHSYKINPSYFLGNQRVLDKLIKQLNYIGAKWIYDGKIGDVLHNNDHYAYHIYDVLRASGVTLNPYAGYESLVPFTRYEHKMNFVLCKTSNIGSEFMQSEDVFEKIYDMSKKLKTGILVAGNKENILEKTIEKCPNAEILCTGIEIQGGSINKNIKNENVIYNISRSIVNSSNPRLELEKYIK
;
A
#
# COMPACT_ATOMS: atom_id res chain seq x y z
N MET A 1 -5.79 -10.64 -15.12
CA MET A 1 -5.47 -11.06 -13.74
C MET A 1 -5.42 -9.86 -12.84
N ASN A 2 -6.01 -9.94 -11.64
CA ASN A 2 -5.93 -8.88 -10.64
C ASN A 2 -4.48 -8.71 -10.15
N LYS A 3 -4.02 -7.47 -10.02
CA LYS A 3 -2.75 -7.17 -9.34
C LYS A 3 -2.96 -7.24 -7.83
N ILE A 4 -2.35 -8.19 -7.15
CA ILE A 4 -2.47 -8.35 -5.70
C ILE A 4 -1.21 -7.83 -5.00
N CYS A 5 -1.42 -6.95 -4.03
CA CYS A 5 -0.43 -6.53 -3.05
C CYS A 5 -0.69 -7.29 -1.75
N LEU A 6 0.22 -8.16 -1.34
CA LEU A 6 0.05 -8.93 -0.10
C LEU A 6 0.61 -8.16 1.10
N GLY A 7 -0.26 -7.76 2.03
CA GLY A 7 0.16 -7.16 3.30
C GLY A 7 0.74 -8.20 4.25
N LEU A 8 1.96 -7.98 4.73
CA LEU A 8 2.63 -8.85 5.69
C LEU A 8 2.29 -8.45 7.14
N ASP A 9 0.99 -8.35 7.42
CA ASP A 9 0.42 -7.87 8.69
C ASP A 9 0.13 -9.06 9.64
N LEU A 10 1.17 -9.88 9.92
CA LEU A 10 1.09 -10.93 10.93
C LEU A 10 1.08 -10.33 12.34
N GLU A 11 0.50 -11.05 13.30
CA GLU A 11 0.39 -10.57 14.68
C GLU A 11 1.77 -10.18 15.27
N PRO A 12 1.83 -9.10 16.08
CA PRO A 12 3.06 -8.70 16.75
C PRO A 12 3.70 -9.85 17.54
N GLY A 13 5.01 -10.02 17.43
CA GLY A 13 5.73 -11.13 18.05
C GLY A 13 5.81 -12.40 17.18
N THR A 14 5.19 -12.41 16.01
CA THR A 14 5.33 -13.53 15.08
C THR A 14 6.79 -13.77 14.69
N ARG A 15 7.20 -15.04 14.68
CA ARG A 15 8.57 -15.44 14.33
C ARG A 15 8.86 -15.18 12.86
N LEU A 16 10.08 -14.77 12.55
CA LEU A 16 10.54 -14.48 11.19
C LEU A 16 10.30 -15.63 10.20
N PHE A 17 10.40 -16.86 10.66
CA PHE A 17 10.12 -18.07 9.85
C PHE A 17 8.73 -18.05 9.23
N ASN A 18 7.70 -17.57 9.93
CA ASN A 18 6.34 -17.53 9.42
C ASN A 18 6.22 -16.51 8.27
N TYR A 19 6.91 -15.37 8.35
CA TYR A 19 6.99 -14.42 7.24
C TYR A 19 7.67 -15.04 6.02
N TYR A 20 8.76 -15.76 6.22
CA TYR A 20 9.48 -16.43 5.12
C TYR A 20 8.62 -17.50 4.46
N LYS A 21 7.87 -18.28 5.24
CA LYS A 21 6.92 -19.26 4.70
C LYS A 21 5.88 -18.60 3.80
N VAL A 22 5.23 -17.52 4.27
CA VAL A 22 4.24 -16.77 3.48
C VAL A 22 4.86 -16.24 2.19
N ILE A 23 6.03 -15.63 2.26
CA ILE A 23 6.72 -15.10 1.07
C ILE A 23 7.05 -16.22 0.09
N ASP A 24 7.58 -17.33 0.56
CA ASP A 24 8.01 -18.45 -0.29
C ASP A 24 6.83 -19.08 -1.04
N GLU A 25 5.68 -19.17 -0.38
CA GLU A 25 4.44 -19.71 -0.97
C GLU A 25 3.74 -18.74 -1.93
N THR A 26 4.07 -17.43 -1.92
CA THR A 26 3.29 -16.42 -2.66
C THR A 26 4.09 -15.56 -3.64
N LYS A 27 5.43 -15.63 -3.62
CA LYS A 27 6.33 -14.72 -4.34
C LYS A 27 6.15 -14.70 -5.87
N ASP A 28 5.68 -15.78 -6.46
CA ASP A 28 5.42 -15.93 -7.89
C ASP A 28 4.02 -15.48 -8.31
N LEU A 29 3.14 -15.19 -7.36
CA LEU A 29 1.75 -14.83 -7.59
C LEU A 29 1.42 -13.37 -7.29
N VAL A 30 2.17 -12.73 -6.40
CA VAL A 30 1.89 -11.35 -5.98
C VAL A 30 2.54 -10.33 -6.91
N HIS A 31 1.85 -9.21 -7.13
CA HIS A 31 2.42 -8.04 -7.78
C HIS A 31 3.46 -7.35 -6.88
N SER A 32 3.16 -7.25 -5.59
CA SER A 32 4.01 -6.61 -4.58
C SER A 32 3.66 -7.08 -3.17
N TYR A 33 4.54 -6.82 -2.21
CA TYR A 33 4.25 -6.93 -0.78
C TYR A 33 4.01 -5.55 -0.17
N LYS A 34 3.36 -5.50 0.98
CA LYS A 34 3.20 -4.28 1.78
C LYS A 34 3.60 -4.54 3.22
N ILE A 35 4.46 -3.70 3.77
CA ILE A 35 4.89 -3.74 5.17
C ILE A 35 4.37 -2.50 5.88
N ASN A 36 3.54 -2.69 6.89
CA ASN A 36 3.19 -1.63 7.82
C ASN A 36 4.15 -1.72 9.02
N PRO A 37 5.02 -0.72 9.24
CA PRO A 37 6.03 -0.75 10.29
C PRO A 37 5.44 -0.84 11.71
N SER A 38 4.18 -0.45 11.92
CA SER A 38 3.53 -0.53 13.23
C SER A 38 3.43 -1.95 13.80
N TYR A 39 3.40 -2.97 12.94
CA TYR A 39 3.41 -4.39 13.36
C TYR A 39 4.77 -4.85 13.92
N PHE A 40 5.80 -4.04 13.73
CA PHE A 40 7.19 -4.36 14.11
C PHE A 40 7.73 -3.44 15.22
N LEU A 41 6.88 -2.59 15.81
CA LEU A 41 7.27 -1.77 16.94
C LEU A 41 7.79 -2.65 18.08
N GLY A 42 9.03 -2.36 18.55
CA GLY A 42 9.73 -3.19 19.52
C GLY A 42 10.43 -4.44 18.94
N ASN A 43 10.32 -4.69 17.64
CA ASN A 43 10.97 -5.82 16.98
C ASN A 43 11.67 -5.44 15.66
N GLN A 44 12.45 -4.38 15.69
CA GLN A 44 13.18 -3.86 14.53
C GLN A 44 14.01 -4.93 13.81
N ARG A 45 14.62 -5.85 14.59
CA ARG A 45 15.45 -6.93 14.02
C ARG A 45 14.67 -7.86 13.07
N VAL A 46 13.39 -8.12 13.34
CA VAL A 46 12.55 -8.92 12.44
C VAL A 46 12.24 -8.12 11.18
N LEU A 47 11.89 -6.84 11.32
CA LEU A 47 11.63 -5.94 10.19
C LEU A 47 12.86 -5.87 9.25
N ASP A 48 14.05 -5.64 9.80
CA ASP A 48 15.29 -5.53 9.00
C ASP A 48 15.58 -6.80 8.21
N LYS A 49 15.38 -7.97 8.83
CA LYS A 49 15.58 -9.26 8.17
C LYS A 49 14.54 -9.52 7.10
N LEU A 50 13.29 -9.13 7.34
CA LEU A 50 12.21 -9.25 6.36
C LEU A 50 12.47 -8.38 5.14
N ILE A 51 12.84 -7.11 5.34
CA ILE A 51 13.22 -6.20 4.25
C ILE A 51 14.41 -6.74 3.45
N LYS A 52 15.45 -7.23 4.13
CA LYS A 52 16.59 -7.86 3.45
C LYS A 52 16.19 -9.05 2.59
N GLN A 53 15.25 -9.88 3.08
CA GLN A 53 14.74 -11.03 2.31
C GLN A 53 13.98 -10.57 1.07
N LEU A 54 13.07 -9.60 1.18
CA LEU A 54 12.32 -9.08 0.03
C LEU A 54 13.25 -8.48 -1.02
N ASN A 55 14.24 -7.69 -0.59
CA ASN A 55 15.24 -7.13 -1.50
C ASN A 55 16.12 -8.20 -2.16
N TYR A 56 16.50 -9.25 -1.41
CA TYR A 56 17.31 -10.36 -1.93
C TYR A 56 16.61 -11.13 -3.04
N ILE A 57 15.31 -11.39 -2.90
CA ILE A 57 14.53 -12.08 -3.93
C ILE A 57 14.03 -11.15 -5.05
N GLY A 58 14.38 -9.86 -5.03
CA GLY A 58 13.95 -8.86 -6.01
C GLY A 58 12.45 -8.55 -5.97
N ALA A 59 11.77 -8.85 -4.87
CA ALA A 59 10.33 -8.58 -4.74
C ALA A 59 10.06 -7.08 -4.61
N LYS A 60 9.05 -6.58 -5.34
CA LYS A 60 8.53 -5.23 -5.11
C LYS A 60 7.84 -5.18 -3.75
N TRP A 61 8.09 -4.11 -2.99
CA TRP A 61 7.41 -3.92 -1.72
C TRP A 61 7.17 -2.44 -1.39
N ILE A 62 6.08 -2.18 -0.66
CA ILE A 62 5.56 -0.86 -0.31
C ILE A 62 5.74 -0.65 1.20
N TYR A 63 6.37 0.46 1.58
CA TYR A 63 6.43 0.93 2.95
C TYR A 63 5.12 1.63 3.33
N ASP A 64 4.27 0.97 4.11
CA ASP A 64 2.94 1.50 4.49
C ASP A 64 3.02 2.33 5.78
N GLY A 65 3.79 3.40 5.75
CA GLY A 65 3.98 4.30 6.89
C GLY A 65 3.01 5.48 6.92
N LYS A 66 2.28 5.74 5.84
CA LYS A 66 1.42 6.93 5.67
C LYS A 66 2.15 8.21 6.08
N ILE A 67 3.37 8.36 5.54
CA ILE A 67 4.30 9.43 5.86
C ILE A 67 3.70 10.78 5.49
N GLY A 68 3.73 11.73 6.43
CA GLY A 68 3.08 13.02 6.25
C GLY A 68 3.66 14.09 7.18
N ASP A 69 4.95 14.35 7.07
CA ASP A 69 5.63 15.45 7.76
C ASP A 69 5.79 16.64 6.80
N VAL A 70 6.39 17.73 7.27
CA VAL A 70 6.74 18.90 6.44
C VAL A 70 7.91 18.55 5.49
N LEU A 71 8.08 19.36 4.45
CA LEU A 71 9.02 19.14 3.34
C LEU A 71 10.41 18.66 3.81
N HIS A 72 11.05 19.39 4.73
CA HIS A 72 12.42 19.10 5.15
C HIS A 72 12.55 17.71 5.82
N ASN A 73 11.61 17.35 6.68
CA ASN A 73 11.61 16.03 7.31
C ASN A 73 11.31 14.92 6.30
N ASN A 74 10.46 15.20 5.34
CA ASN A 74 10.14 14.25 4.28
C ASN A 74 11.31 13.97 3.33
N ASP A 75 12.29 14.88 3.17
CA ASP A 75 13.55 14.59 2.48
C ASP A 75 14.31 13.45 3.18
N HIS A 76 14.36 13.44 4.52
CA HIS A 76 14.99 12.37 5.29
C HIS A 76 14.20 11.05 5.21
N TYR A 77 12.85 11.10 5.26
CA TYR A 77 12.01 9.92 5.08
C TYR A 77 12.17 9.31 3.69
N ALA A 78 12.15 10.13 2.64
CA ALA A 78 12.31 9.65 1.26
C ALA A 78 13.68 8.96 1.06
N TYR A 79 14.76 9.59 1.52
CA TYR A 79 16.10 8.98 1.53
C TYR A 79 16.12 7.64 2.28
N HIS A 80 15.59 7.61 3.50
CA HIS A 80 15.57 6.38 4.29
C HIS A 80 14.80 5.26 3.60
N ILE A 81 13.59 5.56 3.10
CA ILE A 81 12.71 4.56 2.49
C ILE A 81 13.28 4.04 1.17
N TYR A 82 13.82 4.92 0.31
CA TYR A 82 14.22 4.54 -1.03
C TYR A 82 15.69 4.17 -1.18
N ASP A 83 16.60 4.87 -0.49
CA ASP A 83 18.03 4.60 -0.60
C ASP A 83 18.51 3.57 0.43
N VAL A 84 18.04 3.67 1.69
CA VAL A 84 18.49 2.77 2.76
C VAL A 84 17.68 1.46 2.76
N LEU A 85 16.35 1.54 2.83
CA LEU A 85 15.48 0.36 2.89
C LEU A 85 15.24 -0.27 1.52
N ARG A 86 15.43 0.50 0.42
CA ARG A 86 15.21 0.09 -0.98
C ARG A 86 13.77 -0.33 -1.27
N ALA A 87 12.79 0.34 -0.66
CA ALA A 87 11.39 0.12 -0.96
C ALA A 87 11.06 0.43 -2.43
N SER A 88 10.10 -0.27 -2.99
CA SER A 88 9.57 0.02 -4.32
C SER A 88 8.50 1.10 -4.29
N GLY A 89 7.90 1.35 -3.12
CA GLY A 89 6.85 2.35 -2.96
C GLY A 89 6.61 2.75 -1.52
N VAL A 90 5.77 3.77 -1.33
CA VAL A 90 5.39 4.29 -0.01
C VAL A 90 3.94 4.78 -0.02
N THR A 91 3.26 4.73 1.13
CA THR A 91 1.98 5.42 1.34
C THR A 91 2.22 6.76 2.02
N LEU A 92 1.55 7.80 1.53
CA LEU A 92 1.79 9.20 1.88
C LEU A 92 0.51 9.84 2.41
N ASN A 93 0.65 10.63 3.49
CA ASN A 93 -0.44 11.43 4.03
C ASN A 93 -0.32 12.87 3.48
N PRO A 94 -1.34 13.38 2.75
CA PRO A 94 -1.27 14.70 2.11
C PRO A 94 -1.61 15.87 3.03
N TYR A 95 -1.84 15.66 4.32
CA TYR A 95 -2.36 16.68 5.23
C TYR A 95 -1.44 17.93 5.34
N ALA A 96 -0.12 17.73 5.27
CA ALA A 96 0.84 18.84 5.32
C ALA A 96 0.97 19.61 3.98
N GLY A 97 0.19 19.23 2.97
CA GLY A 97 0.14 19.94 1.69
C GLY A 97 1.01 19.33 0.58
N TYR A 98 0.86 19.91 -0.59
CA TYR A 98 1.47 19.46 -1.83
C TYR A 98 2.99 19.39 -1.80
N GLU A 99 3.65 20.46 -1.31
CA GLU A 99 5.10 20.56 -1.30
C GLU A 99 5.75 19.51 -0.40
N SER A 100 5.04 19.06 0.63
CA SER A 100 5.53 18.04 1.55
C SER A 100 5.76 16.69 0.88
N LEU A 101 5.07 16.40 -0.21
CA LEU A 101 5.17 15.13 -0.94
C LEU A 101 6.25 15.14 -2.04
N VAL A 102 6.74 16.33 -2.44
CA VAL A 102 7.75 16.48 -3.50
C VAL A 102 9.01 15.61 -3.28
N PRO A 103 9.56 15.46 -2.07
CA PRO A 103 10.72 14.61 -1.84
C PRO A 103 10.59 13.18 -2.38
N PHE A 104 9.41 12.59 -2.23
CA PHE A 104 9.16 11.22 -2.68
C PHE A 104 9.05 11.12 -4.21
N THR A 105 8.58 12.15 -4.88
CA THR A 105 8.38 12.16 -6.34
C THR A 105 9.66 12.42 -7.13
N ARG A 106 10.75 12.78 -6.48
CA ARG A 106 12.10 12.88 -7.09
C ARG A 106 12.70 11.52 -7.41
N TYR A 107 12.18 10.45 -6.80
CA TYR A 107 12.61 9.08 -7.06
C TYR A 107 11.77 8.49 -8.19
N GLU A 108 12.37 8.46 -9.39
CA GLU A 108 11.72 7.91 -10.58
C GLU A 108 11.38 6.42 -10.40
N HIS A 109 10.29 5.99 -11.04
CA HIS A 109 9.81 4.60 -11.02
C HIS A 109 9.40 4.04 -9.65
N LYS A 110 9.19 4.91 -8.65
CA LYS A 110 8.68 4.52 -7.34
C LYS A 110 7.16 4.67 -7.26
N MET A 111 6.52 3.71 -6.61
CA MET A 111 5.07 3.69 -6.36
C MET A 111 4.73 4.58 -5.15
N ASN A 112 4.38 5.83 -5.38
CA ASN A 112 3.97 6.77 -4.34
C ASN A 112 2.44 6.81 -4.26
N PHE A 113 1.83 6.33 -3.18
CA PHE A 113 0.38 6.32 -3.03
C PHE A 113 -0.10 7.37 -2.03
N VAL A 114 -0.76 8.41 -2.53
CA VAL A 114 -1.34 9.47 -1.69
C VAL A 114 -2.66 8.99 -1.08
N LEU A 115 -2.81 9.14 0.22
CA LEU A 115 -3.99 8.74 0.97
C LEU A 115 -5.20 9.60 0.58
N CYS A 116 -6.23 8.97 0.04
CA CYS A 116 -7.50 9.62 -0.31
C CYS A 116 -8.62 9.22 0.67
N LYS A 117 -8.90 7.92 0.78
CA LYS A 117 -9.97 7.43 1.65
C LYS A 117 -9.54 6.18 2.41
N THR A 118 -9.67 6.20 3.73
CA THR A 118 -9.40 5.05 4.61
C THR A 118 -10.67 4.29 4.97
N SER A 119 -10.53 3.06 5.45
CA SER A 119 -11.63 2.14 5.73
C SER A 119 -12.37 2.40 7.05
N ASN A 120 -11.75 3.13 7.99
CA ASN A 120 -12.30 3.39 9.31
C ASN A 120 -13.50 4.35 9.29
N ILE A 121 -14.39 4.23 10.26
CA ILE A 121 -15.62 5.06 10.39
C ILE A 121 -15.27 6.55 10.49
N GLY A 122 -14.27 6.91 11.30
CA GLY A 122 -13.84 8.30 11.48
C GLY A 122 -13.28 8.98 10.23
N SER A 123 -13.08 8.24 9.13
CA SER A 123 -12.63 8.80 7.85
C SER A 123 -13.60 9.84 7.28
N GLU A 124 -14.89 9.75 7.61
CA GLU A 124 -15.91 10.68 7.12
C GLU A 124 -15.69 12.12 7.64
N PHE A 125 -15.05 12.27 8.78
CA PHE A 125 -14.84 13.58 9.40
C PHE A 125 -13.85 14.47 8.62
N MET A 126 -12.75 13.90 8.12
CA MET A 126 -11.69 14.67 7.46
C MET A 126 -11.60 14.40 5.96
N GLN A 127 -12.09 13.24 5.50
CA GLN A 127 -11.93 12.78 4.13
C GLN A 127 -13.24 12.98 3.36
N SER A 128 -13.59 14.26 3.15
CA SER A 128 -14.79 14.71 2.43
C SER A 128 -14.56 14.80 0.92
N GLU A 129 -15.62 15.06 0.17
CA GLU A 129 -15.59 15.26 -1.28
C GLU A 129 -14.58 16.34 -1.72
N ASP A 130 -14.57 17.49 -1.01
CA ASP A 130 -13.64 18.59 -1.30
C ASP A 130 -12.18 18.18 -1.10
N VAL A 131 -11.92 17.29 -0.15
CA VAL A 131 -10.59 16.74 0.09
C VAL A 131 -10.19 15.80 -1.05
N PHE A 132 -11.12 14.98 -1.56
CA PHE A 132 -10.83 14.08 -2.68
C PHE A 132 -10.43 14.84 -3.93
N GLU A 133 -11.15 15.91 -4.30
CA GLU A 133 -10.81 16.70 -5.49
C GLU A 133 -9.39 17.30 -5.38
N LYS A 134 -9.02 17.81 -4.20
CA LYS A 134 -7.65 18.30 -3.94
C LYS A 134 -6.61 17.19 -4.10
N ILE A 135 -6.92 15.97 -3.65
CA ILE A 135 -6.01 14.81 -3.77
C ILE A 135 -5.90 14.37 -5.22
N TYR A 136 -6.99 14.37 -6.00
CA TYR A 136 -6.95 14.06 -7.43
C TYR A 136 -6.06 15.04 -8.20
N ASP A 137 -6.19 16.35 -7.93
CA ASP A 137 -5.35 17.38 -8.55
C ASP A 137 -3.88 17.24 -8.14
N MET A 138 -3.63 16.96 -6.85
CA MET A 138 -2.29 16.69 -6.32
C MET A 138 -1.66 15.47 -7.00
N SER A 139 -2.40 14.37 -7.11
CA SER A 139 -1.95 13.14 -7.75
C SER A 139 -1.60 13.35 -9.22
N LYS A 140 -2.44 14.07 -9.97
CA LYS A 140 -2.18 14.43 -11.38
C LYS A 140 -0.90 15.26 -11.52
N LYS A 141 -0.75 16.29 -10.67
CA LYS A 141 0.39 17.20 -10.70
C LYS A 141 1.71 16.53 -10.33
N LEU A 142 1.68 15.67 -9.31
CA LEU A 142 2.86 14.95 -8.81
C LEU A 142 3.11 13.60 -9.51
N LYS A 143 2.18 13.16 -10.35
CA LYS A 143 2.21 11.84 -11.00
C LYS A 143 2.31 10.69 -10.00
N THR A 144 1.52 10.78 -8.92
CA THR A 144 1.47 9.76 -7.88
C THR A 144 0.28 8.83 -8.07
N GLY A 145 0.34 7.65 -7.47
CA GLY A 145 -0.83 6.80 -7.23
C GLY A 145 -1.71 7.33 -6.10
N ILE A 146 -2.85 6.68 -5.91
CA ILE A 146 -3.86 7.06 -4.92
C ILE A 146 -4.21 5.84 -4.07
N LEU A 147 -4.31 6.00 -2.74
CA LEU A 147 -4.79 4.96 -1.84
C LEU A 147 -6.27 5.18 -1.51
N VAL A 148 -7.10 4.17 -1.79
CA VAL A 148 -8.55 4.16 -1.50
C VAL A 148 -8.91 2.86 -0.80
N ALA A 149 -9.81 2.94 0.20
CA ALA A 149 -10.32 1.75 0.88
C ALA A 149 -11.37 1.01 0.04
N GLY A 150 -11.26 -0.31 -0.05
CA GLY A 150 -12.13 -1.16 -0.85
C GLY A 150 -13.57 -1.29 -0.32
N ASN A 151 -13.83 -0.94 0.94
CA ASN A 151 -15.18 -0.81 1.48
C ASN A 151 -15.86 0.53 1.14
N LYS A 152 -15.23 1.34 0.30
CA LYS A 152 -15.72 2.62 -0.21
C LYS A 152 -15.77 2.56 -1.74
N GLU A 153 -16.58 1.65 -2.26
CA GLU A 153 -16.63 1.28 -3.68
C GLU A 153 -16.94 2.47 -4.59
N ASN A 154 -17.89 3.32 -4.20
CA ASN A 154 -18.23 4.55 -4.91
C ASN A 154 -17.04 5.53 -5.03
N ILE A 155 -16.16 5.58 -4.03
CA ILE A 155 -14.96 6.42 -4.07
C ILE A 155 -13.90 5.79 -4.97
N LEU A 156 -13.77 4.46 -4.97
CA LEU A 156 -12.87 3.75 -5.87
C LEU A 156 -13.26 4.00 -7.34
N GLU A 157 -14.53 3.84 -7.70
CA GLU A 157 -15.04 4.09 -9.05
C GLU A 157 -14.79 5.54 -9.47
N LYS A 158 -15.13 6.50 -8.60
CA LYS A 158 -14.87 7.92 -8.86
C LYS A 158 -13.37 8.20 -9.03
N THR A 159 -12.51 7.58 -8.23
CA THR A 159 -11.06 7.75 -8.34
C THR A 159 -10.54 7.26 -9.69
N ILE A 160 -11.04 6.12 -10.17
CA ILE A 160 -10.71 5.58 -11.49
C ILE A 160 -11.12 6.54 -12.60
N GLU A 161 -12.32 7.09 -12.51
CA GLU A 161 -12.84 8.05 -13.49
C GLU A 161 -12.00 9.35 -13.52
N LYS A 162 -11.73 9.91 -12.35
CA LYS A 162 -11.01 11.19 -12.20
C LYS A 162 -9.51 11.09 -12.49
N CYS A 163 -8.90 9.94 -12.24
CA CYS A 163 -7.46 9.71 -12.37
C CYS A 163 -7.18 8.40 -13.14
N PRO A 164 -7.58 8.26 -14.41
CA PRO A 164 -7.53 7.00 -15.15
C PRO A 164 -6.12 6.45 -15.35
N ASN A 165 -5.09 7.29 -15.28
CA ASN A 165 -3.70 6.90 -15.47
C ASN A 165 -2.94 6.68 -14.15
N ALA A 166 -3.57 6.95 -12.99
CA ALA A 166 -2.94 6.75 -11.69
C ALA A 166 -3.03 5.28 -11.27
N GLU A 167 -1.97 4.75 -10.69
CA GLU A 167 -2.06 3.49 -9.95
C GLU A 167 -2.90 3.69 -8.68
N ILE A 168 -3.81 2.76 -8.40
CA ILE A 168 -4.69 2.84 -7.24
C ILE A 168 -4.41 1.67 -6.30
N LEU A 169 -3.93 1.96 -5.10
CA LEU A 169 -3.79 0.97 -4.05
C LEU A 169 -5.11 0.84 -3.28
N CYS A 170 -5.87 -0.19 -3.60
CA CYS A 170 -7.16 -0.48 -2.97
C CYS A 170 -6.95 -1.36 -1.72
N THR A 171 -7.14 -0.79 -0.53
CA THR A 171 -6.84 -1.44 0.75
C THR A 171 -8.11 -1.85 1.50
N GLY A 172 -7.98 -2.72 2.52
CA GLY A 172 -9.11 -3.12 3.35
C GLY A 172 -10.07 -4.10 2.69
N ILE A 173 -9.56 -4.92 1.78
CA ILE A 173 -10.30 -6.01 1.15
C ILE A 173 -10.55 -7.10 2.21
N GLU A 174 -11.76 -7.65 2.21
CA GLU A 174 -12.30 -8.71 3.09
C GLU A 174 -12.53 -8.28 4.54
N ILE A 175 -11.53 -8.36 5.41
CA ILE A 175 -11.70 -8.18 6.87
C ILE A 175 -12.26 -6.80 7.23
N GLN A 176 -12.03 -5.80 6.39
CA GLN A 176 -12.58 -4.44 6.57
C GLN A 176 -13.84 -4.19 5.73
N GLY A 177 -14.46 -5.25 5.19
CA GLY A 177 -15.72 -5.20 4.45
C GLY A 177 -15.59 -4.81 2.98
N GLY A 178 -14.37 -4.62 2.46
CA GLY A 178 -14.15 -4.44 1.02
C GLY A 178 -14.18 -5.77 0.27
N SER A 179 -14.53 -5.72 -1.00
CA SER A 179 -14.47 -6.86 -1.92
C SER A 179 -13.76 -6.48 -3.22
N ILE A 180 -13.24 -7.48 -3.93
CA ILE A 180 -12.80 -7.25 -5.31
C ILE A 180 -14.04 -7.19 -6.19
N ASN A 181 -14.39 -5.99 -6.65
CA ASN A 181 -15.50 -5.83 -7.59
C ASN A 181 -15.08 -6.33 -8.97
N LYS A 182 -15.65 -7.46 -9.41
CA LYS A 182 -15.38 -8.07 -10.72
C LYS A 182 -15.78 -7.21 -11.92
N ASN A 183 -16.61 -6.18 -11.70
CA ASN A 183 -17.03 -5.24 -12.72
C ASN A 183 -16.00 -4.14 -12.95
N ILE A 184 -15.10 -3.89 -11.98
CA ILE A 184 -14.00 -2.93 -12.10
C ILE A 184 -12.84 -3.62 -12.84
N LYS A 185 -12.85 -3.52 -14.15
CA LYS A 185 -11.75 -3.98 -15.02
C LYS A 185 -10.80 -2.81 -15.26
N ASN A 186 -9.93 -2.53 -14.29
CA ASN A 186 -8.90 -1.49 -14.42
C ASN A 186 -7.53 -2.06 -14.04
N GLU A 187 -6.63 -2.09 -15.01
CA GLU A 187 -5.26 -2.61 -14.86
C GLU A 187 -4.40 -1.80 -13.89
N ASN A 188 -4.82 -0.58 -13.55
CA ASN A 188 -4.12 0.28 -12.60
C ASN A 188 -4.53 0.06 -11.15
N VAL A 189 -5.53 -0.79 -10.87
CA VAL A 189 -5.94 -1.11 -9.50
C VAL A 189 -5.10 -2.27 -8.96
N ILE A 190 -4.47 -2.03 -7.82
CA ILE A 190 -3.69 -2.99 -7.04
C ILE A 190 -4.47 -3.27 -5.75
N TYR A 191 -5.00 -4.48 -5.60
CA TYR A 191 -5.79 -4.86 -4.44
C TYR A 191 -4.89 -5.33 -3.30
N ASN A 192 -4.94 -4.64 -2.17
CA ASN A 192 -4.19 -5.06 -0.97
C ASN A 192 -5.02 -5.98 -0.09
N ILE A 193 -4.58 -7.23 0.01
CA ILE A 193 -5.14 -8.27 0.87
C ILE A 193 -4.06 -8.65 1.89
N SER A 194 -4.45 -8.95 3.12
CA SER A 194 -3.50 -9.27 4.17
C SER A 194 -3.95 -10.45 5.02
N ARG A 195 -4.64 -10.21 6.14
CA ARG A 195 -4.89 -11.18 7.21
C ARG A 195 -5.59 -12.47 6.78
N SER A 196 -6.48 -12.43 5.80
CA SER A 196 -7.12 -13.62 5.26
C SER A 196 -6.11 -14.59 4.64
N ILE A 197 -5.06 -14.07 4.02
CA ILE A 197 -4.02 -14.87 3.37
C ILE A 197 -2.92 -15.25 4.36
N VAL A 198 -2.34 -14.27 5.07
CA VAL A 198 -1.16 -14.52 5.92
C VAL A 198 -1.45 -15.39 7.14
N ASN A 199 -2.71 -15.44 7.61
CA ASN A 199 -3.15 -16.29 8.70
C ASN A 199 -3.72 -17.64 8.22
N SER A 200 -3.79 -17.87 6.92
CA SER A 200 -4.23 -19.15 6.36
C SER A 200 -3.19 -20.25 6.61
N SER A 201 -3.66 -21.48 6.80
CA SER A 201 -2.80 -22.66 6.84
C SER A 201 -2.10 -22.91 5.50
N ASN A 202 -2.69 -22.43 4.40
CA ASN A 202 -2.14 -22.49 3.04
C ASN A 202 -2.28 -21.12 2.35
N PRO A 203 -1.32 -20.20 2.55
CA PRO A 203 -1.32 -18.87 1.96
C PRO A 203 -1.45 -18.84 0.44
N ARG A 204 -0.79 -19.77 -0.25
CA ARG A 204 -0.85 -19.88 -1.70
C ARG A 204 -2.27 -20.16 -2.20
N LEU A 205 -2.92 -21.22 -1.68
CA LEU A 205 -4.26 -21.61 -2.08
C LEU A 205 -5.28 -20.49 -1.78
N GLU A 206 -5.11 -19.80 -0.67
CA GLU A 206 -5.96 -18.66 -0.33
C GLU A 206 -5.78 -17.50 -1.31
N LEU A 207 -4.54 -17.16 -1.65
CA LEU A 207 -4.21 -16.09 -2.60
C LEU A 207 -4.77 -16.38 -4.00
N GLU A 208 -4.73 -17.62 -4.48
CA GLU A 208 -5.23 -18.02 -5.81
C GLU A 208 -6.72 -17.70 -6.02
N LYS A 209 -7.52 -17.55 -4.97
CA LYS A 209 -8.93 -17.16 -5.06
C LYS A 209 -9.12 -15.73 -5.59
N TYR A 210 -8.11 -14.86 -5.44
CA TYR A 210 -8.19 -13.43 -5.77
C TYR A 210 -7.52 -13.06 -7.10
N ILE A 211 -6.70 -13.94 -7.65
CA ILE A 211 -5.93 -13.67 -8.88
C ILE A 211 -6.77 -13.86 -10.15
N LYS A 212 -7.91 -14.50 -10.06
CA LYS A 212 -8.80 -14.88 -11.17
C LYS A 212 -9.37 -13.72 -11.95
#